data_dd6801dba32269b202781a90f519fa92
#
_entry.id   dd6801dba32269b202781a90f519fa92
#
_cell.length_a   1.000
_cell.length_b   1.000
_cell.length_c   1.000
_cell.angle_alpha   90.00
_cell.angle_beta   90.00
_cell.angle_gamma   90.00
#
_symmetry.space_group_name_H-M   'P 1'
#
loop_
_entity.id
_entity.type
_entity.pdbx_description
1 polymer ?
#
loop_
_entity_poly.entity_id
_entity_poly.type
_entity_poly.pdbx_seq_one_letter_code
_entity_poly.pdbx_strand_id
1 'polypeptide(L)'
;RSRISMDNRMIELEVKNLNKRFGGLHVLKDVSFGIKGAELIGLIGPNGAGKTTLTNILDGAIKPNSGTVYLNGQRIDQLPPFEVAKVGLGRTFQVTRSFRRMTVLENLYVPALAKHVAADKTEVTNKALEVLDFLTMKHLRNEYAQALSGGQQKLLELGRLLMLDPDIIILDEPFAGVHPTLMEIIYEYIRKVNEEGKAIVLIS
;
A
#
# COMPACT_ATOMS: atom_id res chain seq x y z
N ARG A 1 -18.35 -4.05 -29.07
CA ARG A 1 -18.85 -4.63 -27.79
C ARG A 1 -17.93 -5.80 -27.41
N SER A 2 -16.80 -5.53 -26.78
CA SER A 2 -16.01 -6.55 -26.11
C SER A 2 -16.21 -6.38 -24.60
N ARG A 3 -16.94 -7.32 -24.00
CA ARG A 3 -16.97 -7.50 -22.56
C ARG A 3 -15.53 -7.88 -22.14
N ILE A 4 -14.82 -6.97 -21.49
CA ILE A 4 -13.65 -7.30 -20.70
C ILE A 4 -14.19 -8.21 -19.59
N SER A 5 -13.80 -9.48 -19.60
CA SER A 5 -14.05 -10.41 -18.51
C SER A 5 -13.37 -9.78 -17.28
N MET A 6 -14.16 -9.32 -16.31
CA MET A 6 -13.66 -9.10 -14.96
C MET A 6 -13.17 -10.47 -14.49
N ASP A 7 -11.86 -10.63 -14.46
CA ASP A 7 -11.19 -11.79 -13.88
C ASP A 7 -11.56 -11.76 -12.38
N ASN A 8 -12.56 -12.56 -12.02
CA ASN A 8 -13.13 -12.62 -10.68
C ASN A 8 -12.17 -13.40 -9.76
N ARG A 9 -10.88 -12.98 -9.76
CA ARG A 9 -9.89 -13.52 -8.82
C ARG A 9 -10.26 -13.01 -7.45
N MET A 10 -10.76 -13.89 -6.61
CA MET A 10 -10.99 -13.58 -5.21
C MET A 10 -9.62 -13.32 -4.56
N ILE A 11 -9.40 -12.09 -4.10
CA ILE A 11 -8.19 -11.71 -3.35
C ILE A 11 -8.08 -12.63 -2.13
N GLU A 12 -6.91 -13.20 -1.91
CA GLU A 12 -6.65 -14.05 -0.75
C GLU A 12 -5.24 -13.83 -0.23
N LEU A 13 -5.14 -13.35 1.02
CA LEU A 13 -3.90 -13.35 1.79
C LEU A 13 -4.01 -14.43 2.87
N GLU A 14 -3.02 -15.30 2.96
CA GLU A 14 -2.96 -16.34 3.98
C GLU A 14 -1.63 -16.26 4.72
N VAL A 15 -1.71 -16.10 6.04
CA VAL A 15 -0.56 -16.09 6.95
C VAL A 15 -0.66 -17.31 7.85
N LYS A 16 0.39 -18.16 7.89
CA LYS A 16 0.42 -19.41 8.66
C LYS A 16 1.62 -19.49 9.59
N ASN A 17 1.34 -19.66 10.88
CA ASN A 17 2.32 -19.94 11.94
C ASN A 17 3.55 -19.03 11.89
N LEU A 18 3.32 -17.73 11.64
CA LEU A 18 4.37 -16.76 11.45
C LEU A 18 5.08 -16.46 12.77
N ASN A 19 6.38 -16.64 12.77
CA ASN A 19 7.24 -16.39 13.93
C ASN A 19 8.36 -15.42 13.57
N LYS A 20 8.64 -14.47 14.49
CA LYS A 20 9.77 -13.56 14.37
C LYS A 20 10.45 -13.31 15.69
N ARG A 21 11.78 -13.46 15.71
CA ARG A 21 12.65 -13.14 16.83
C ARG A 21 13.71 -12.12 16.41
N PHE A 22 14.08 -11.26 17.34
CA PHE A 22 15.24 -10.37 17.23
C PHE A 22 16.12 -10.64 18.45
N GLY A 23 17.22 -11.37 18.25
CA GLY A 23 18.01 -11.90 19.37
C GLY A 23 17.16 -12.76 20.30
N GLY A 24 17.12 -12.41 21.57
CA GLY A 24 16.32 -13.10 22.60
C GLY A 24 14.83 -12.74 22.61
N LEU A 25 14.43 -11.65 21.92
CA LEU A 25 13.05 -11.16 21.95
C LEU A 25 12.19 -11.86 20.89
N HIS A 26 11.16 -12.59 21.32
CA HIS A 26 10.17 -13.24 20.45
C HIS A 26 8.98 -12.28 20.21
N VAL A 27 8.99 -11.60 19.07
CA VAL A 27 8.03 -10.52 18.74
C VAL A 27 6.73 -11.05 18.15
N LEU A 28 6.81 -12.00 17.20
CA LEU A 28 5.64 -12.68 16.64
C LEU A 28 5.69 -14.14 17.04
N LYS A 29 4.57 -14.65 17.57
CA LYS A 29 4.45 -16.02 18.13
C LYS A 29 3.26 -16.70 17.45
N ASP A 30 3.54 -17.62 16.51
CA ASP A 30 2.56 -18.45 15.79
C ASP A 30 1.36 -17.67 15.24
N VAL A 31 1.63 -16.49 14.65
CA VAL A 31 0.57 -15.62 14.10
C VAL A 31 0.01 -16.25 12.85
N SER A 32 -1.32 -16.48 12.84
CA SER A 32 -2.05 -17.02 11.69
C SER A 32 -3.34 -16.25 11.47
N PHE A 33 -3.60 -15.81 10.26
CA PHE A 33 -4.84 -15.16 9.84
C PHE A 33 -4.98 -15.19 8.32
N GLY A 34 -6.16 -14.87 7.82
CA GLY A 34 -6.43 -14.73 6.39
C GLY A 34 -7.25 -13.49 6.08
N ILE A 35 -7.15 -13.00 4.86
CA ILE A 35 -7.95 -11.91 4.28
C ILE A 35 -8.53 -12.44 2.98
N LYS A 36 -9.85 -12.26 2.76
CA LYS A 36 -10.54 -12.73 1.55
C LYS A 36 -11.41 -11.64 0.93
N GLY A 37 -11.27 -11.49 -0.38
CA GLY A 37 -12.03 -10.47 -1.10
C GLY A 37 -11.72 -9.05 -0.65
N ALA A 38 -12.69 -8.16 -0.76
CA ALA A 38 -12.57 -6.72 -0.42
C ALA A 38 -12.81 -6.45 1.08
N GLU A 39 -12.11 -7.16 1.95
CA GLU A 39 -12.26 -6.94 3.39
C GLU A 39 -11.53 -5.67 3.86
N LEU A 40 -12.17 -4.96 4.81
CA LEU A 40 -11.56 -3.86 5.56
C LEU A 40 -11.22 -4.35 6.98
N ILE A 41 -9.93 -4.47 7.27
CA ILE A 41 -9.44 -5.06 8.51
C ILE A 41 -8.65 -4.04 9.33
N GLY A 42 -8.93 -3.97 10.64
CA GLY A 42 -8.16 -3.20 11.60
C GLY A 42 -7.12 -4.04 12.33
N LEU A 43 -5.84 -3.70 12.22
CA LEU A 43 -4.76 -4.24 13.04
C LEU A 43 -4.47 -3.28 14.20
N ILE A 44 -5.05 -3.56 15.35
CA ILE A 44 -5.03 -2.69 16.53
C ILE A 44 -4.19 -3.31 17.62
N GLY A 45 -3.43 -2.51 18.35
CA GLY A 45 -2.65 -2.98 19.50
C GLY A 45 -1.69 -1.90 20.02
N PRO A 46 -1.17 -2.06 21.24
CA PRO A 46 -0.23 -1.11 21.84
C PRO A 46 1.09 -1.04 21.05
N ASN A 47 1.86 0.01 21.32
CA ASN A 47 3.23 0.10 20.81
C ASN A 47 4.06 -1.10 21.30
N GLY A 48 4.84 -1.69 20.39
CA GLY A 48 5.61 -2.89 20.69
C GLY A 48 4.85 -4.22 20.53
N ALA A 49 3.56 -4.21 20.19
CA ALA A 49 2.77 -5.44 19.94
C ALA A 49 3.21 -6.25 18.72
N GLY A 50 4.17 -5.76 17.94
CA GLY A 50 4.66 -6.45 16.74
C GLY A 50 3.98 -6.04 15.44
N LYS A 51 3.07 -5.06 15.45
CA LYS A 51 2.35 -4.57 14.24
C LYS A 51 3.31 -4.25 13.10
N THR A 52 4.29 -3.38 13.34
CA THR A 52 5.32 -3.00 12.36
C THR A 52 6.16 -4.19 11.91
N THR A 53 6.47 -5.13 12.80
CA THR A 53 7.19 -6.36 12.46
C THR A 53 6.37 -7.22 11.51
N LEU A 54 5.09 -7.40 11.78
CA LEU A 54 4.18 -8.16 10.93
C LEU A 54 4.10 -7.53 9.53
N THR A 55 3.85 -6.22 9.46
CA THR A 55 3.74 -5.54 8.17
C THR A 55 5.04 -5.51 7.38
N ASN A 56 6.20 -5.41 8.05
CA ASN A 56 7.51 -5.52 7.41
C ASN A 56 7.80 -6.93 6.86
N ILE A 57 7.16 -7.97 7.39
CA ILE A 57 7.23 -9.31 6.81
C ILE A 57 6.29 -9.40 5.60
N LEU A 58 5.06 -8.86 5.72
CA LEU A 58 4.08 -8.89 4.64
C LEU A 58 4.58 -8.14 3.39
N ASP A 59 5.27 -7.01 3.57
CA ASP A 59 5.81 -6.21 2.46
C ASP A 59 7.20 -6.67 1.99
N GLY A 60 7.77 -7.75 2.58
CA GLY A 60 9.06 -8.31 2.20
C GLY A 60 10.29 -7.56 2.71
N ALA A 61 10.12 -6.52 3.56
CA ALA A 61 11.24 -5.75 4.11
C ALA A 61 12.09 -6.57 5.09
N ILE A 62 11.50 -7.53 5.81
CA ILE A 62 12.20 -8.49 6.65
C ILE A 62 11.65 -9.90 6.45
N LYS A 63 12.50 -10.91 6.63
CA LYS A 63 12.07 -12.31 6.56
C LYS A 63 11.62 -12.85 7.92
N PRO A 64 10.60 -13.72 7.96
CA PRO A 64 10.24 -14.43 9.18
C PRO A 64 11.31 -15.45 9.58
N ASN A 65 11.30 -15.92 10.84
CA ASN A 65 12.12 -17.05 11.29
C ASN A 65 11.45 -18.38 10.89
N SER A 66 10.12 -18.44 10.94
CA SER A 66 9.33 -19.58 10.47
C SER A 66 7.92 -19.12 10.12
N GLY A 67 7.14 -20.00 9.50
CA GLY A 67 5.83 -19.72 8.96
C GLY A 67 5.89 -19.30 7.50
N THR A 68 4.73 -19.04 6.91
CA THR A 68 4.59 -18.73 5.49
C THR A 68 3.53 -17.65 5.26
N VAL A 69 3.72 -16.87 4.20
CA VAL A 69 2.74 -15.89 3.71
C VAL A 69 2.47 -16.15 2.24
N TYR A 70 1.19 -16.29 1.90
CA TYR A 70 0.73 -16.45 0.51
C TYR A 70 -0.20 -15.30 0.14
N LEU A 71 -0.02 -14.75 -1.05
CA LEU A 71 -0.93 -13.79 -1.68
C LEU A 71 -1.40 -14.38 -3.02
N ASN A 72 -2.71 -14.56 -3.16
CA ASN A 72 -3.33 -15.17 -4.35
C ASN A 72 -2.68 -16.51 -4.75
N GLY A 73 -2.33 -17.35 -3.76
CA GLY A 73 -1.66 -18.64 -3.94
C GLY A 73 -0.15 -18.56 -4.18
N GLN A 74 0.43 -17.36 -4.37
CA GLN A 74 1.87 -17.17 -4.51
C GLN A 74 2.51 -16.93 -3.14
N ARG A 75 3.57 -17.66 -2.83
CA ARG A 75 4.36 -17.45 -1.61
C ARG A 75 5.17 -16.16 -1.70
N ILE A 76 5.02 -15.23 -0.74
CA ILE A 76 5.63 -13.91 -0.77
C ILE A 76 6.63 -13.63 0.37
N ASP A 77 6.66 -14.41 1.44
CA ASP A 77 7.52 -14.17 2.63
C ASP A 77 9.04 -14.26 2.34
N GLN A 78 9.42 -14.74 1.16
CA GLN A 78 10.82 -14.79 0.72
C GLN A 78 11.17 -13.77 -0.36
N LEU A 79 10.17 -13.08 -0.90
CA LEU A 79 10.33 -12.08 -1.96
C LEU A 79 10.85 -10.74 -1.40
N PRO A 80 11.63 -9.99 -2.18
CA PRO A 80 11.98 -8.61 -1.84
C PRO A 80 10.77 -7.67 -2.04
N PRO A 81 10.75 -6.47 -1.41
CA PRO A 81 9.59 -5.58 -1.43
C PRO A 81 9.07 -5.23 -2.82
N PHE A 82 9.95 -5.04 -3.79
CA PHE A 82 9.53 -4.68 -5.16
C PHE A 82 8.80 -5.83 -5.87
N GLU A 83 9.13 -7.09 -5.56
CA GLU A 83 8.41 -8.25 -6.09
C GLU A 83 7.08 -8.44 -5.37
N VAL A 84 7.03 -8.26 -4.05
CA VAL A 84 5.77 -8.28 -3.28
C VAL A 84 4.80 -7.24 -3.82
N ALA A 85 5.28 -6.02 -4.12
CA ALA A 85 4.46 -4.98 -4.73
C ALA A 85 3.91 -5.38 -6.12
N LYS A 86 4.71 -6.08 -6.94
CA LYS A 86 4.26 -6.60 -8.25
C LYS A 86 3.21 -7.70 -8.12
N VAL A 87 3.31 -8.53 -7.08
CA VAL A 87 2.31 -9.59 -6.81
C VAL A 87 0.96 -8.97 -6.41
N GLY A 88 0.96 -7.76 -5.83
CA GLY A 88 -0.29 -7.05 -5.54
C GLY A 88 -0.46 -6.60 -4.08
N LEU A 89 0.62 -6.47 -3.29
CA LEU A 89 0.54 -5.88 -1.95
C LEU A 89 1.22 -4.51 -1.93
N GLY A 90 0.45 -3.47 -1.61
CA GLY A 90 0.94 -2.10 -1.46
C GLY A 90 0.87 -1.65 0.00
N ARG A 91 1.80 -0.78 0.43
CA ARG A 91 1.84 -0.24 1.79
C ARG A 91 2.23 1.23 1.80
N THR A 92 1.57 2.03 2.68
CA THR A 92 2.11 3.31 3.14
C THR A 92 3.11 3.08 4.26
N PHE A 93 4.02 4.03 4.45
CA PHE A 93 5.00 3.96 5.53
C PHE A 93 4.72 5.04 6.58
N GLN A 94 5.00 4.74 7.85
CA GLN A 94 4.88 5.70 8.95
C GLN A 94 5.75 6.96 8.71
N VAL A 95 6.90 6.79 8.04
CA VAL A 95 7.72 7.89 7.51
C VAL A 95 7.61 7.90 6.00
N THR A 96 7.09 8.97 5.44
CA THR A 96 6.85 9.13 3.99
C THR A 96 8.12 8.89 3.18
N ARG A 97 8.02 8.00 2.18
CA ARG A 97 9.15 7.62 1.28
C ARG A 97 8.95 8.16 -0.13
N SER A 98 8.59 9.44 -0.24
CA SER A 98 8.54 10.11 -1.55
C SER A 98 9.94 10.36 -2.10
N PHE A 99 10.06 10.38 -3.43
CA PHE A 99 11.29 10.79 -4.10
C PHE A 99 11.41 12.31 -4.04
N ARG A 100 12.08 12.81 -3.03
CA ARG A 100 12.12 14.22 -2.63
C ARG A 100 12.57 15.17 -3.74
N ARG A 101 13.48 14.72 -4.63
CA ARG A 101 14.04 15.49 -5.76
C ARG A 101 13.29 15.28 -7.08
N MET A 102 12.15 14.62 -7.04
CA MET A 102 11.22 14.47 -8.16
C MET A 102 9.98 15.32 -7.90
N THR A 103 9.35 15.77 -8.96
CA THR A 103 8.06 16.47 -8.86
C THR A 103 6.96 15.54 -8.33
N VAL A 104 5.87 16.12 -7.88
CA VAL A 104 4.68 15.39 -7.44
C VAL A 104 4.18 14.46 -8.57
N LEU A 105 4.12 14.96 -9.80
CA LEU A 105 3.70 14.17 -10.96
C LEU A 105 4.69 13.03 -11.27
N GLU A 106 5.98 13.29 -11.25
CA GLU A 106 7.01 12.25 -11.48
C GLU A 106 6.98 11.15 -10.42
N ASN A 107 6.68 11.49 -9.16
CA ASN A 107 6.50 10.50 -8.10
C ASN A 107 5.39 9.50 -8.41
N LEU A 108 4.33 9.92 -9.10
CA LEU A 108 3.22 9.05 -9.51
C LEU A 108 3.58 8.14 -10.69
N TYR A 109 4.52 8.54 -11.54
CA TYR A 109 4.94 7.68 -12.66
C TYR A 109 5.72 6.45 -12.19
N VAL A 110 6.50 6.56 -11.12
CA VAL A 110 7.39 5.48 -10.65
C VAL A 110 6.65 4.15 -10.43
N PRO A 111 5.56 4.07 -9.64
CA PRO A 111 4.86 2.81 -9.43
C PRO A 111 4.17 2.28 -10.69
N ALA A 112 3.64 3.15 -11.54
CA ALA A 112 3.01 2.74 -12.79
C ALA A 112 4.02 2.08 -13.75
N LEU A 113 5.20 2.67 -13.89
CA LEU A 113 6.28 2.12 -14.73
C LEU A 113 6.86 0.82 -14.14
N ALA A 114 6.89 0.69 -12.82
CA ALA A 114 7.37 -0.53 -12.17
C ALA A 114 6.44 -1.73 -12.40
N LYS A 115 5.13 -1.50 -12.48
CA LYS A 115 4.11 -2.54 -12.71
C LYS A 115 3.94 -2.86 -14.20
N HIS A 116 3.96 -1.85 -15.06
CA HIS A 116 3.67 -1.95 -16.49
C HIS A 116 4.79 -1.31 -17.32
N VAL A 117 5.86 -2.04 -17.56
CA VAL A 117 7.03 -1.56 -18.34
C VAL A 117 6.66 -1.12 -19.78
N ALA A 118 5.53 -1.61 -20.31
CA ALA A 118 5.02 -1.31 -21.65
C ALA A 118 3.78 -0.38 -21.67
N ALA A 119 3.46 0.30 -20.54
CA ALA A 119 2.30 1.20 -20.50
C ALA A 119 2.48 2.41 -21.42
N ASP A 120 1.42 2.80 -22.12
CA ASP A 120 1.42 4.05 -22.89
C ASP A 120 1.64 5.24 -21.96
N LYS A 121 2.62 6.07 -22.31
CA LYS A 121 2.98 7.25 -21.53
C LYS A 121 1.81 8.22 -21.37
N THR A 122 0.96 8.34 -22.38
CA THR A 122 -0.22 9.21 -22.36
C THR A 122 -1.26 8.69 -21.37
N GLU A 123 -1.51 7.38 -21.37
CA GLU A 123 -2.44 6.73 -20.43
C GLU A 123 -1.97 6.88 -18.98
N VAL A 124 -0.69 6.61 -18.71
CA VAL A 124 -0.09 6.80 -17.38
C VAL A 124 -0.21 8.26 -16.92
N THR A 125 0.03 9.22 -17.83
CA THR A 125 -0.07 10.64 -17.50
C THR A 125 -1.51 11.05 -17.17
N ASN A 126 -2.47 10.61 -17.95
CA ASN A 126 -3.88 10.89 -17.70
C ASN A 126 -4.32 10.31 -16.34
N LYS A 127 -4.01 9.05 -16.08
CA LYS A 127 -4.30 8.43 -14.79
C LYS A 127 -3.64 9.19 -13.62
N ALA A 128 -2.39 9.62 -13.78
CA ALA A 128 -1.70 10.39 -12.74
C ALA A 128 -2.37 11.75 -12.47
N LEU A 129 -2.85 12.44 -13.52
CA LEU A 129 -3.58 13.70 -13.37
C LEU A 129 -4.96 13.51 -12.71
N GLU A 130 -5.67 12.41 -13.01
CA GLU A 130 -6.91 12.02 -12.34
C GLU A 130 -6.68 11.73 -10.86
N VAL A 131 -5.62 11.00 -10.53
CA VAL A 131 -5.21 10.73 -9.14
C VAL A 131 -4.90 12.03 -8.40
N LEU A 132 -4.17 12.96 -9.01
CA LEU A 132 -3.87 14.25 -8.40
C LEU A 132 -5.12 15.13 -8.21
N ASP A 133 -6.07 15.06 -9.13
CA ASP A 133 -7.35 15.76 -9.03
C ASP A 133 -8.17 15.22 -7.85
N PHE A 134 -8.30 13.89 -7.77
CA PHE A 134 -8.95 13.20 -6.65
C PHE A 134 -8.35 13.55 -5.28
N LEU A 135 -7.01 13.64 -5.19
CA LEU A 135 -6.30 14.01 -3.97
C LEU A 135 -6.23 15.53 -3.74
N THR A 136 -6.88 16.34 -4.57
CA THR A 136 -6.83 17.81 -4.53
C THR A 136 -5.41 18.40 -4.66
N MET A 137 -4.49 17.68 -5.28
CA MET A 137 -3.07 18.04 -5.42
C MET A 137 -2.67 18.46 -6.83
N LYS A 138 -3.59 18.59 -7.77
CA LYS A 138 -3.31 18.89 -9.19
C LYS A 138 -2.53 20.21 -9.39
N HIS A 139 -2.78 21.19 -8.53
CA HIS A 139 -2.07 22.48 -8.54
C HIS A 139 -0.59 22.34 -8.13
N LEU A 140 -0.22 21.27 -7.43
CA LEU A 140 1.15 20.99 -6.97
C LEU A 140 1.94 20.07 -7.91
N ARG A 141 1.37 19.68 -9.06
CA ARG A 141 1.94 18.64 -9.94
C ARG A 141 3.41 18.86 -10.33
N ASN A 142 3.81 20.12 -10.48
CA ASN A 142 5.16 20.52 -10.89
C ASN A 142 6.08 20.87 -9.70
N GLU A 143 5.55 20.89 -8.47
CA GLU A 143 6.33 21.12 -7.26
C GLU A 143 7.18 19.90 -6.92
N TYR A 144 8.36 20.11 -6.36
CA TYR A 144 9.17 19.01 -5.85
C TYR A 144 8.55 18.44 -4.57
N ALA A 145 8.57 17.11 -4.42
CA ALA A 145 7.98 16.43 -3.26
C ALA A 145 8.59 16.88 -1.92
N GLN A 146 9.82 17.39 -1.91
CA GLN A 146 10.43 17.97 -0.70
C GLN A 146 9.77 19.27 -0.22
N ALA A 147 9.05 19.99 -1.07
CA ALA A 147 8.35 21.22 -0.73
C ALA A 147 6.96 20.97 -0.11
N LEU A 148 6.47 19.73 -0.15
CA LEU A 148 5.17 19.37 0.37
C LEU A 148 5.16 19.38 1.91
N SER A 149 4.02 19.81 2.49
CA SER A 149 3.73 19.61 3.90
C SER A 149 3.62 18.13 4.26
N GLY A 150 3.72 17.76 5.54
CA GLY A 150 3.60 16.37 5.98
C GLY A 150 2.28 15.70 5.54
N GLY A 151 1.17 16.41 5.62
CA GLY A 151 -0.13 15.92 5.14
C GLY A 151 -0.16 15.71 3.62
N GLN A 152 0.38 16.65 2.84
CA GLN A 152 0.49 16.51 1.38
C GLN A 152 1.42 15.35 0.97
N GLN A 153 2.48 15.10 1.74
CA GLN A 153 3.34 13.94 1.51
C GLN A 153 2.60 12.63 1.74
N LYS A 154 1.74 12.54 2.78
CA LYS A 154 0.86 11.38 2.98
C LYS A 154 -0.12 11.18 1.82
N LEU A 155 -0.74 12.25 1.33
CA LEU A 155 -1.61 12.17 0.15
C LEU A 155 -0.83 11.70 -1.10
N LEU A 156 0.41 12.17 -1.29
CA LEU A 156 1.24 11.71 -2.39
C LEU A 156 1.54 10.20 -2.30
N GLU A 157 1.76 9.66 -1.11
CA GLU A 157 1.92 8.21 -0.92
C GLU A 157 0.66 7.43 -1.28
N LEU A 158 -0.52 7.92 -0.88
CA LEU A 158 -1.80 7.32 -1.29
C LEU A 158 -1.97 7.36 -2.82
N GLY A 159 -1.59 8.47 -3.46
CA GLY A 159 -1.58 8.57 -4.92
C GLY A 159 -0.66 7.54 -5.59
N ARG A 160 0.50 7.30 -5.01
CA ARG A 160 1.43 6.27 -5.51
C ARG A 160 0.84 4.86 -5.40
N LEU A 161 0.06 4.58 -4.34
CA LEU A 161 -0.66 3.31 -4.22
C LEU A 161 -1.79 3.20 -5.27
N LEU A 162 -2.52 4.27 -5.57
CA LEU A 162 -3.50 4.28 -6.67
C LEU A 162 -2.85 4.00 -8.02
N MET A 163 -1.65 4.52 -8.26
CA MET A 163 -0.90 4.25 -9.50
C MET A 163 -0.35 2.82 -9.55
N LEU A 164 0.06 2.27 -8.40
CA LEU A 164 0.50 0.87 -8.28
C LEU A 164 -0.66 -0.10 -8.48
N ASP A 165 -1.86 0.28 -8.05
CA ASP A 165 -3.08 -0.51 -8.15
C ASP A 165 -2.92 -1.94 -7.59
N PRO A 166 -2.60 -2.10 -6.29
CA PRO A 166 -2.42 -3.41 -5.66
C PRO A 166 -3.77 -4.04 -5.30
N ASP A 167 -3.77 -5.36 -5.05
CA ASP A 167 -4.94 -6.09 -4.57
C ASP A 167 -5.21 -5.85 -3.08
N ILE A 168 -4.13 -5.73 -2.30
CA ILE A 168 -4.18 -5.46 -0.86
C ILE A 168 -3.40 -4.20 -0.54
N ILE A 169 -3.99 -3.33 0.26
CA ILE A 169 -3.37 -2.07 0.71
C ILE A 169 -3.24 -2.07 2.23
N ILE A 170 -2.02 -1.88 2.72
CA ILE A 170 -1.74 -1.68 4.14
C ILE A 170 -1.54 -0.18 4.38
N LEU A 171 -2.39 0.41 5.21
CA LEU A 171 -2.32 1.82 5.62
C LEU A 171 -1.81 1.88 7.07
N ASP A 172 -0.58 2.36 7.23
CA ASP A 172 0.09 2.44 8.54
C ASP A 172 -0.12 3.84 9.14
N GLU A 173 -0.92 3.92 10.21
CA GLU A 173 -1.31 5.14 10.90
C GLU A 173 -1.76 6.27 9.94
N PRO A 174 -2.73 6.02 9.03
CA PRO A 174 -3.05 6.98 7.96
C PRO A 174 -3.57 8.32 8.49
N PHE A 175 -4.16 8.35 9.68
CA PHE A 175 -4.76 9.54 10.29
C PHE A 175 -3.82 10.27 11.28
N ALA A 176 -2.66 9.69 11.63
CA ALA A 176 -1.76 10.29 12.62
C ALA A 176 -1.15 11.61 12.12
N GLY A 177 -1.33 12.69 12.90
CA GLY A 177 -0.80 14.01 12.57
C GLY A 177 -1.38 14.66 11.31
N VAL A 178 -2.56 14.25 10.87
CA VAL A 178 -3.24 14.77 9.67
C VAL A 178 -4.29 15.80 10.08
N HIS A 179 -4.31 16.94 9.37
CA HIS A 179 -5.34 17.96 9.58
C HIS A 179 -6.74 17.42 9.19
N PRO A 180 -7.83 17.79 9.90
CA PRO A 180 -9.18 17.29 9.64
C PRO A 180 -9.62 17.34 8.17
N THR A 181 -9.30 18.43 7.46
CA THR A 181 -9.63 18.57 6.03
C THR A 181 -9.01 17.46 5.16
N LEU A 182 -7.81 16.98 5.50
CA LEU A 182 -7.14 15.91 4.77
C LEU A 182 -7.65 14.52 5.18
N MET A 183 -8.23 14.39 6.37
CA MET A 183 -8.85 13.13 6.81
C MET A 183 -10.00 12.72 5.90
N GLU A 184 -10.83 13.69 5.45
CA GLU A 184 -11.93 13.43 4.52
C GLU A 184 -11.41 12.80 3.22
N ILE A 185 -10.31 13.31 2.68
CA ILE A 185 -9.68 12.75 1.47
C ILE A 185 -9.20 11.32 1.71
N ILE A 186 -8.66 11.03 2.91
CA ILE A 186 -8.20 9.69 3.27
C ILE A 186 -9.40 8.74 3.42
N TYR A 187 -10.52 9.18 4.01
CA TYR A 187 -11.75 8.38 4.10
C TYR A 187 -12.32 8.07 2.70
N GLU A 188 -12.40 9.09 1.83
CA GLU A 188 -12.82 8.91 0.44
C GLU A 188 -11.90 7.94 -0.33
N TYR A 189 -10.58 8.02 -0.08
CA TYR A 189 -9.62 7.07 -0.63
C TYR A 189 -9.93 5.64 -0.20
N ILE A 190 -10.08 5.41 1.13
CA ILE A 190 -10.36 4.07 1.68
C ILE A 190 -11.65 3.53 1.09
N ARG A 191 -12.72 4.33 1.06
CA ARG A 191 -14.01 3.94 0.51
C ARG A 191 -13.91 3.57 -0.97
N LYS A 192 -13.33 4.46 -1.79
CA LYS A 192 -13.16 4.25 -3.23
C LYS A 192 -12.41 2.95 -3.52
N VAL A 193 -11.28 2.75 -2.88
CA VAL A 193 -10.42 1.58 -3.12
C VAL A 193 -11.12 0.28 -2.70
N ASN A 194 -11.87 0.31 -1.59
CA ASN A 194 -12.63 -0.85 -1.14
C ASN A 194 -13.82 -1.17 -2.07
N GLU A 195 -14.55 -0.14 -2.55
CA GLU A 195 -15.61 -0.29 -3.55
C GLU A 195 -15.08 -0.83 -4.90
N GLU A 196 -13.82 -0.55 -5.24
CA GLU A 196 -13.12 -1.13 -6.39
C GLU A 196 -12.71 -2.61 -6.18
N GLY A 197 -13.07 -3.21 -5.03
CA GLY A 197 -12.85 -4.62 -4.73
C GLY A 197 -11.49 -4.92 -4.08
N LYS A 198 -10.74 -3.91 -3.62
CA LYS A 198 -9.45 -4.09 -2.94
C LYS A 198 -9.62 -4.38 -1.45
N ALA A 199 -8.77 -5.23 -0.90
CA ALA A 199 -8.69 -5.41 0.55
C ALA A 199 -7.83 -4.30 1.19
N ILE A 200 -8.21 -3.87 2.40
CA ILE A 200 -7.50 -2.83 3.12
C ILE A 200 -7.21 -3.26 4.54
N VAL A 201 -5.96 -3.10 4.97
CA VAL A 201 -5.53 -3.30 6.36
C VAL A 201 -5.16 -1.95 6.95
N LEU A 202 -5.93 -1.50 7.95
CA LEU A 202 -5.66 -0.29 8.71
C LEU A 202 -4.88 -0.64 9.97
N ILE A 203 -3.77 0.06 10.22
CA ILE A 203 -2.95 -0.11 11.42
C ILE A 203 -3.08 1.12 12.30
N SER A 204 -3.38 0.87 13.61
CA SER A 204 -3.46 1.93 14.62
C SER A 204 -2.90 1.47 15.97
#